data_9db3cb2a7d043b8d266704642e46184b
#
_entry.id   9db3cb2a7d043b8d266704642e46184b
#
_cell.length_a   1.000
_cell.length_b   1.000
_cell.length_c   1.000
_cell.angle_alpha   90.00
_cell.angle_beta   90.00
_cell.angle_gamma   90.00
#
_symmetry.space_group_name_H-M   'P 1'
#
loop_
_entity.id
_entity.type
_entity.pdbx_description
1 polymer ?
#
loop_
_entity_poly.entity_id
_entity_poly.type
_entity_poly.pdbx_seq_one_letter_code
_entity_poly.pdbx_strand_id
1 'polypeptide(L)'
;LKRHGKEVVEEQFQTEDAVLDEILSKAKLGEDEYETAAIITMTEAEASTLYQILKARGEEVHYIDRNSSVFKKGLTVTTFYLAKGLEFDQVFGVFQDAGNPMLNQAKYICATRALHELYMYQITE
;
A
#
# COMPACT_ATOMS: atom_id res chain seq x y z
N LEU A 1 2.71 21.88 2.04
CA LEU A 1 3.79 21.50 1.18
C LEU A 1 3.29 20.95 -0.14
N LYS A 2 3.87 21.40 -1.17
CA LYS A 2 3.50 20.96 -2.49
C LYS A 2 4.10 19.62 -2.82
N ARG A 3 3.33 18.81 -3.46
CA ARG A 3 3.79 17.51 -3.89
C ARG A 3 3.93 17.52 -5.40
N HIS A 4 4.80 18.39 -5.84
CA HIS A 4 5.00 18.55 -7.26
C HIS A 4 5.32 17.21 -7.90
N GLY A 5 4.64 16.91 -8.98
CA GLY A 5 4.92 15.72 -9.72
C GLY A 5 4.27 14.46 -9.18
N LYS A 6 3.67 14.54 -8.00
CA LYS A 6 3.00 13.38 -7.47
C LYS A 6 1.57 13.33 -7.99
N GLU A 7 1.24 12.23 -8.64
CA GLU A 7 -0.11 11.99 -9.10
C GLU A 7 -0.84 11.12 -8.10
N VAL A 8 -2.12 11.43 -7.90
CA VAL A 8 -2.97 10.59 -7.10
C VAL A 8 -3.89 9.84 -8.05
N VAL A 9 -3.76 8.52 -8.07
CA VAL A 9 -4.57 7.67 -8.93
C VAL A 9 -5.60 6.98 -8.06
N GLU A 10 -6.87 7.10 -8.44
CA GLU A 10 -7.95 6.43 -7.71
C GLU A 10 -8.70 5.52 -8.65
N GLU A 11 -8.81 4.25 -8.27
CA GLU A 11 -9.47 3.25 -9.10
C GLU A 11 -10.22 2.26 -8.24
N GLN A 12 -11.20 1.60 -8.85
CA GLN A 12 -12.02 0.61 -8.18
C GLN A 12 -11.80 -0.75 -8.81
N PHE A 13 -11.81 -1.79 -7.97
CA PHE A 13 -11.61 -3.16 -8.40
C PHE A 13 -12.63 -4.05 -7.69
N GLN A 14 -12.83 -5.23 -8.23
CA GLN A 14 -13.82 -6.15 -7.67
C GLN A 14 -13.23 -7.22 -6.77
N THR A 15 -11.94 -7.49 -6.92
CA THR A 15 -11.30 -8.54 -6.14
C THR A 15 -9.92 -8.10 -5.69
N GLU A 16 -9.42 -8.79 -4.66
CA GLU A 16 -8.07 -8.56 -4.19
C GLU A 16 -7.05 -8.94 -5.24
N ASP A 17 -7.30 -10.03 -5.97
CA ASP A 17 -6.37 -10.44 -7.02
C ASP A 17 -6.24 -9.38 -8.09
N ALA A 18 -7.34 -8.76 -8.48
CA ALA A 18 -7.29 -7.70 -9.50
C ALA A 18 -6.48 -6.50 -9.02
N VAL A 19 -6.69 -6.11 -7.76
CA VAL A 19 -5.93 -5.01 -7.19
C VAL A 19 -4.44 -5.34 -7.15
N LEU A 20 -4.10 -6.57 -6.76
CA LEU A 20 -2.70 -6.95 -6.66
C LEU A 20 -2.05 -7.02 -8.03
N ASP A 21 -2.79 -7.47 -9.05
CA ASP A 21 -2.27 -7.43 -10.42
C ASP A 21 -1.90 -6.00 -10.80
N GLU A 22 -2.77 -5.06 -10.48
CA GLU A 22 -2.52 -3.66 -10.81
C GLU A 22 -1.32 -3.12 -10.04
N ILE A 23 -1.24 -3.43 -8.75
CA ILE A 23 -0.13 -2.97 -7.93
C ILE A 23 1.19 -3.48 -8.47
N LEU A 24 1.24 -4.77 -8.80
CA LEU A 24 2.48 -5.35 -9.30
C LEU A 24 2.89 -4.74 -10.64
N SER A 25 1.92 -4.34 -11.44
CA SER A 25 2.24 -3.72 -12.72
C SER A 25 2.73 -2.27 -12.55
N LYS A 26 2.34 -1.61 -11.46
CA LYS A 26 2.71 -0.22 -11.23
C LYS A 26 3.92 -0.06 -10.33
N ALA A 27 4.27 -1.07 -9.56
CA ALA A 27 5.42 -1.00 -8.68
C ALA A 27 6.70 -0.90 -9.49
N LYS A 28 7.50 0.13 -9.21
CA LYS A 28 8.71 0.40 -9.97
C LYS A 28 9.92 0.20 -9.08
N LEU A 29 10.11 -1.02 -8.63
CA LEU A 29 11.20 -1.33 -7.72
C LEU A 29 12.38 -1.90 -8.48
N GLY A 30 13.59 -1.43 -8.19
CA GLY A 30 14.76 -1.91 -8.86
C GLY A 30 15.91 -0.94 -8.77
N GLU A 31 16.98 -1.27 -9.47
CA GLU A 31 18.24 -0.56 -9.36
C GLU A 31 18.12 0.90 -9.78
N ASP A 32 17.51 1.17 -10.91
CA ASP A 32 17.36 2.52 -11.39
C ASP A 32 15.95 3.04 -11.19
N GLU A 33 15.24 2.45 -10.22
CA GLU A 33 13.87 2.79 -9.94
C GLU A 33 13.76 3.15 -8.46
N TYR A 34 12.56 3.01 -7.92
CA TYR A 34 12.34 3.29 -6.51
C TYR A 34 12.88 2.16 -5.64
N GLU A 35 13.14 2.49 -4.39
CA GLU A 35 13.63 1.51 -3.43
C GLU A 35 12.52 0.88 -2.61
N THR A 36 11.43 1.62 -2.37
CA THR A 36 10.39 1.15 -1.46
C THR A 36 9.02 1.38 -2.04
N ALA A 37 8.13 0.44 -1.78
CA ALA A 37 6.72 0.56 -2.09
C ALA A 37 5.94 -0.10 -0.98
N ALA A 38 4.80 0.46 -0.62
CA ALA A 38 3.99 -0.08 0.46
C ALA A 38 2.56 -0.26 0.02
N ILE A 39 1.98 -1.38 0.41
CA ILE A 39 0.55 -1.60 0.31
C ILE A 39 0.00 -1.35 1.70
N ILE A 40 -0.92 -0.40 1.81
CA ILE A 40 -1.45 0.01 3.11
C ILE A 40 -2.94 -0.27 3.16
N THR A 41 -3.37 -1.00 4.20
CA THR A 41 -4.76 -1.37 4.36
C THR A 41 -5.33 -0.76 5.65
N MET A 42 -6.63 -0.94 5.84
CA MET A 42 -7.30 -0.47 7.05
C MET A 42 -7.01 -1.35 8.25
N THR A 43 -7.04 -2.66 8.07
CA THR A 43 -6.93 -3.59 9.19
C THR A 43 -5.79 -4.58 8.95
N GLU A 44 -5.34 -5.18 10.06
CA GLU A 44 -4.30 -6.19 9.98
C GLU A 44 -4.79 -7.43 9.24
N ALA A 45 -6.07 -7.76 9.38
CA ALA A 45 -6.62 -8.90 8.67
C ALA A 45 -6.52 -8.70 7.16
N GLU A 46 -6.84 -7.49 6.70
CA GLU A 46 -6.73 -7.19 5.27
C GLU A 46 -5.29 -7.23 4.80
N ALA A 47 -4.38 -6.67 5.60
CA ALA A 47 -2.96 -6.67 5.24
C ALA A 47 -2.44 -8.10 5.18
N SER A 48 -2.81 -8.92 6.15
CA SER A 48 -2.37 -10.31 6.18
C SER A 48 -2.87 -11.07 4.96
N THR A 49 -4.12 -10.83 4.56
CA THR A 49 -4.68 -11.50 3.39
C THR A 49 -3.88 -11.15 2.14
N LEU A 50 -3.60 -9.88 1.93
CA LEU A 50 -2.85 -9.48 0.75
C LEU A 50 -1.43 -10.02 0.79
N TYR A 51 -0.81 -10.01 1.96
CA TYR A 51 0.52 -10.56 2.12
C TYR A 51 0.55 -12.04 1.76
N GLN A 52 -0.45 -12.81 2.25
CA GLN A 52 -0.50 -14.24 1.96
C GLN A 52 -0.66 -14.51 0.48
N ILE A 53 -1.51 -13.74 -0.19
CA ILE A 53 -1.71 -13.92 -1.62
C ILE A 53 -0.42 -13.66 -2.38
N LEU A 54 0.29 -12.60 -2.02
CA LEU A 54 1.53 -12.26 -2.69
C LEU A 54 2.61 -13.32 -2.45
N LYS A 55 2.68 -13.84 -1.23
CA LYS A 55 3.64 -14.91 -0.94
C LYS A 55 3.30 -16.16 -1.75
N ALA A 56 2.01 -16.48 -1.86
CA ALA A 56 1.59 -17.65 -2.63
C ALA A 56 1.91 -17.49 -4.11
N ARG A 57 1.98 -16.25 -4.61
CA ARG A 57 2.36 -15.99 -5.99
C ARG A 57 3.86 -16.05 -6.21
N GLY A 58 4.64 -16.20 -5.13
CA GLY A 58 6.09 -16.22 -5.25
C GLY A 58 6.72 -14.85 -5.24
N GLU A 59 5.96 -13.81 -4.85
CA GLU A 59 6.49 -12.46 -4.81
C GLU A 59 7.34 -12.25 -3.57
N GLU A 60 8.37 -11.43 -3.72
CA GLU A 60 9.20 -11.04 -2.60
C GLU A 60 8.53 -9.85 -1.91
N VAL A 61 8.00 -10.09 -0.71
CA VAL A 61 7.23 -9.07 -0.03
C VAL A 61 7.48 -9.17 1.46
N HIS A 62 7.48 -8.03 2.12
CA HIS A 62 7.69 -7.94 3.57
C HIS A 62 6.40 -7.54 4.25
N TYR A 63 6.27 -7.89 5.51
CA TYR A 63 5.10 -7.55 6.29
C TYR A 63 5.55 -6.78 7.53
N ILE A 64 4.97 -5.63 7.74
CA ILE A 64 5.24 -4.84 8.94
C ILE A 64 4.03 -4.93 9.86
N ASP A 65 4.23 -5.52 11.03
CA ASP A 65 3.20 -5.56 12.07
C ASP A 65 3.76 -4.86 13.30
N ARG A 66 2.99 -4.91 14.38
CA ARG A 66 3.39 -4.16 15.57
C ARG A 66 4.66 -4.69 16.23
N ASN A 67 5.10 -5.87 15.84
CA ASN A 67 6.33 -6.45 16.39
C ASN A 67 7.53 -6.24 15.49
N SER A 68 7.33 -5.63 14.33
CA SER A 68 8.42 -5.42 13.39
C SER A 68 9.30 -4.27 13.85
N SER A 69 10.59 -4.46 13.81
CA SER A 69 11.54 -3.45 14.22
C SER A 69 12.46 -3.00 13.10
N VAL A 70 12.38 -3.63 11.93
CA VAL A 70 13.27 -3.34 10.82
C VAL A 70 12.46 -3.01 9.58
N PHE A 71 12.79 -1.86 8.98
CA PHE A 71 12.20 -1.46 7.72
C PHE A 71 13.12 -1.90 6.59
N LYS A 72 12.56 -2.54 5.58
CA LYS A 72 13.36 -3.10 4.49
C LYS A 72 12.97 -2.49 3.16
N LYS A 73 13.90 -2.53 2.23
CA LYS A 73 13.64 -2.11 0.87
C LYS A 73 12.72 -3.11 0.18
N GLY A 74 12.07 -2.66 -0.87
CA GLY A 74 11.19 -3.51 -1.65
C GLY A 74 9.75 -3.25 -1.34
N LEU A 75 8.92 -4.26 -1.58
CA LEU A 75 7.48 -4.16 -1.40
C LEU A 75 7.11 -4.60 0.00
N THR A 76 6.34 -3.79 0.68
CA THR A 76 5.93 -4.03 2.06
C THR A 76 4.41 -3.94 2.16
N VAL A 77 3.82 -4.78 3.01
CA VAL A 77 2.39 -4.70 3.32
C VAL A 77 2.24 -4.34 4.79
N THR A 78 1.38 -3.37 5.07
CA THR A 78 1.13 -2.97 6.44
C THR A 78 -0.22 -2.26 6.53
N THR A 79 -0.59 -1.80 7.73
CA THR A 79 -1.82 -1.03 7.92
C THR A 79 -1.49 0.45 7.98
N PHE A 80 -2.55 1.28 7.78
CA PHE A 80 -2.33 2.73 7.87
C PHE A 80 -1.82 3.10 9.27
N TYR A 81 -2.26 2.37 10.27
CA TYR A 81 -1.90 2.65 11.64
C TYR A 81 -0.41 2.43 11.89
N LEU A 82 0.11 1.34 11.36
CA LEU A 82 1.52 1.00 11.54
C LEU A 82 2.43 1.76 10.58
N ALA A 83 1.87 2.33 9.53
CA ALA A 83 2.65 3.10 8.57
C ALA A 83 3.05 4.47 9.08
N LYS A 84 2.46 4.92 10.19
CA LYS A 84 2.80 6.23 10.73
C LYS A 84 4.28 6.28 11.07
N GLY A 85 4.93 7.36 10.65
CA GLY A 85 6.35 7.52 10.91
C GLY A 85 7.25 6.92 9.86
N LEU A 86 6.69 6.20 8.90
CA LEU A 86 7.45 5.61 7.80
C LEU A 86 7.13 6.34 6.52
N GLU A 87 8.04 6.25 5.55
CA GLU A 87 7.83 6.85 4.24
C GLU A 87 8.24 5.85 3.17
N PHE A 88 7.54 5.91 2.04
CA PHE A 88 7.77 4.99 0.94
C PHE A 88 7.76 5.77 -0.36
N ASP A 89 8.56 5.34 -1.32
CA ASP A 89 8.59 5.99 -2.63
C ASP A 89 7.22 5.89 -3.32
N GLN A 90 6.61 4.71 -3.26
CA GLN A 90 5.26 4.50 -3.78
C GLN A 90 4.36 3.98 -2.68
N VAL A 91 3.13 4.47 -2.63
CA VAL A 91 2.14 3.99 -1.67
C VAL A 91 0.89 3.56 -2.43
N PHE A 92 0.44 2.35 -2.13
CA PHE A 92 -0.77 1.77 -2.70
C PHE A 92 -1.76 1.52 -1.57
N GLY A 93 -2.71 2.43 -1.40
CA GLY A 93 -3.76 2.23 -0.41
C GLY A 93 -4.82 1.29 -0.95
N VAL A 94 -5.18 0.28 -0.19
CA VAL A 94 -6.21 -0.68 -0.60
C VAL A 94 -7.30 -0.69 0.46
N PHE A 95 -8.48 -0.27 0.07
CA PHE A 95 -9.59 -0.09 1.00
C PHE A 95 -10.79 -0.91 0.55
N GLN A 96 -11.43 -1.58 1.48
CA GLN A 96 -12.54 -2.48 1.15
C GLN A 96 -13.87 -2.02 1.73
N ASP A 97 -13.85 -1.27 2.82
CA ASP A 97 -15.07 -0.85 3.50
C ASP A 97 -15.21 0.66 3.38
N ALA A 98 -15.97 1.08 2.36
CA ALA A 98 -16.15 2.50 2.10
C ALA A 98 -16.90 3.22 3.21
N GLY A 99 -17.63 2.47 4.04
CA GLY A 99 -18.37 3.05 5.14
C GLY A 99 -17.59 3.13 6.45
N ASN A 100 -16.33 2.70 6.44
CA ASN A 100 -15.54 2.72 7.65
C ASN A 100 -15.26 4.16 8.08
N PRO A 101 -15.53 4.53 9.34
CA PRO A 101 -15.32 5.90 9.78
C PRO A 101 -13.85 6.34 9.76
N MET A 102 -12.92 5.39 9.73
CA MET A 102 -11.49 5.71 9.67
C MET A 102 -10.97 5.87 8.25
N LEU A 103 -11.83 5.74 7.25
CA LEU A 103 -11.36 5.72 5.87
C LEU A 103 -10.61 7.00 5.49
N ASN A 104 -11.18 8.16 5.85
CA ASN A 104 -10.53 9.41 5.49
C ASN A 104 -9.19 9.57 6.18
N GLN A 105 -9.10 9.11 7.42
CA GLN A 105 -7.83 9.17 8.13
C GLN A 105 -6.80 8.25 7.48
N ALA A 106 -7.23 7.05 7.08
CA ALA A 106 -6.32 6.12 6.41
C ALA A 106 -5.83 6.70 5.10
N LYS A 107 -6.72 7.33 4.33
CA LYS A 107 -6.31 7.96 3.07
C LYS A 107 -5.35 9.10 3.31
N TYR A 108 -5.57 9.87 4.36
CA TYR A 108 -4.65 10.96 4.70
C TYR A 108 -3.27 10.41 5.05
N ILE A 109 -3.22 9.34 5.84
CA ILE A 109 -1.95 8.73 6.19
C ILE A 109 -1.24 8.25 4.93
N CYS A 110 -1.95 7.56 4.04
CA CYS A 110 -1.34 7.13 2.79
C CYS A 110 -0.74 8.30 2.03
N ALA A 111 -1.48 9.40 1.95
CA ALA A 111 -1.01 10.56 1.21
C ALA A 111 0.25 11.15 1.83
N THR A 112 0.35 11.12 3.15
CA THR A 112 1.51 11.70 3.82
C THR A 112 2.72 10.77 3.82
N ARG A 113 2.52 9.47 3.58
CA ARG A 113 3.62 8.50 3.56
C ARG A 113 4.24 8.33 2.19
N ALA A 114 3.58 8.81 1.14
CA ALA A 114 4.07 8.64 -0.22
C ALA A 114 5.03 9.77 -0.59
N LEU A 115 6.23 9.40 -0.98
CA LEU A 115 7.23 10.37 -1.39
C LEU A 115 7.05 10.79 -2.85
N HIS A 116 6.71 9.86 -3.72
CA HIS A 116 6.67 10.13 -5.15
C HIS A 116 5.36 9.79 -5.82
N GLU A 117 4.77 8.63 -5.52
CA GLU A 117 3.55 8.19 -6.19
C GLU A 117 2.56 7.67 -5.17
N LEU A 118 1.30 8.02 -5.37
CA LEU A 118 0.23 7.62 -4.48
C LEU A 118 -0.91 7.03 -5.28
N TYR A 119 -1.30 5.80 -4.92
CA TYR A 119 -2.41 5.10 -5.55
C TYR A 119 -3.44 4.76 -4.47
N MET A 120 -4.69 5.06 -4.74
CA MET A 120 -5.77 4.75 -3.82
C MET A 120 -6.74 3.82 -4.51
N TYR A 121 -6.80 2.58 -4.06
CA TYR A 121 -7.63 1.56 -4.67
C TYR A 121 -8.76 1.17 -3.75
N GLN A 122 -9.94 1.03 -4.33
CA GLN A 122 -11.12 0.62 -3.58
C GLN A 122 -11.60 -0.71 -4.14
N ILE A 123 -11.78 -1.69 -3.26
CA ILE A 123 -12.36 -2.97 -3.65
C ILE A 123 -13.86 -2.90 -3.38
N THR A 124 -14.63 -3.06 -4.44
CA THR A 124 -16.08 -3.06 -4.34
C THR A 124 -16.61 -4.35 -4.92
N GLU A 125 -17.65 -4.89 -4.29
CA GLU A 125 -18.25 -6.11 -4.78
C GLU A 125 -19.52 -5.86 -5.57
#